data_9d2dc309c39a4a479fc7dfc3badf9147
#
_entry.id   9d2dc309c39a4a479fc7dfc3badf9147
#
_cell.length_a   1.000
_cell.length_b   1.000
_cell.length_c   1.000
_cell.angle_alpha   90.00
_cell.angle_beta   90.00
_cell.angle_gamma   90.00
#
_symmetry.space_group_name_H-M   'P 1'
#
loop_
_entity.id
_entity.type
_entity.pdbx_description
1 polymer ?
#
loop_
_entity_poly.entity_id
_entity_poly.type
_entity_poly.pdbx_seq_one_letter_code
_entity_poly.pdbx_strand_id
1 'polypeptide(L)'
;MSRLRAAVAAGLLAVLLAGCSSSGAEGPKASPAASELNDHTGGTYDGLGLDPPQPRPQFTLTDTAGRAFRFGTETAGKPTLLFFGYTNCPDVCPTTLADIAMGLRQVPAAVRQQTRVVFVTTDVKRDTAAVLKAYLAKFDPGLPNRFIGLRGSQSEVDAAQVAAHVTLAEDEGQTHSSQVLLYGTDDYARVAFLQSTNQAAQVAHDLPLVADTK
;
A
#
# COMPACT_ATOMS: atom_id res chain seq x y z
N MET A 1 24.52 3.73 72.12
CA MET A 1 25.85 4.12 72.72
C MET A 1 26.82 4.36 71.60
N SER A 2 27.48 5.51 71.68
CA SER A 2 28.65 6.03 70.96
C SER A 2 28.50 6.21 69.44
N ARG A 3 28.31 7.41 68.95
CA ARG A 3 29.19 8.63 68.83
C ARG A 3 30.54 8.33 68.19
N LEU A 4 30.85 8.87 67.00
CA LEU A 4 31.76 10.04 66.80
C LEU A 4 32.06 10.25 65.32
N ARG A 5 31.68 11.39 64.73
CA ARG A 5 32.52 12.54 64.28
C ARG A 5 33.53 12.19 63.17
N ALA A 6 33.35 12.65 61.97
CA ALA A 6 33.72 13.92 61.39
C ALA A 6 35.17 13.94 60.82
N ALA A 7 35.32 14.24 59.57
CA ALA A 7 36.24 15.27 59.10
C ALA A 7 36.07 15.53 57.56
N VAL A 8 35.99 16.80 57.29
CA VAL A 8 36.00 17.47 55.99
C VAL A 8 37.42 17.49 55.44
N ALA A 9 37.62 17.30 54.15
CA ALA A 9 38.74 17.86 53.44
C ALA A 9 38.33 18.19 52.02
N ALA A 10 38.31 19.49 51.75
CA ALA A 10 38.20 20.07 50.40
C ALA A 10 39.52 19.91 49.68
N GLY A 11 39.48 19.62 48.39
CA GLY A 11 40.60 19.61 47.49
C GLY A 11 40.16 19.99 46.09
N LEU A 12 40.28 21.27 45.75
CA LEU A 12 40.29 21.76 44.36
C LEU A 12 41.51 21.23 43.65
N LEU A 13 41.39 20.67 42.47
CA LEU A 13 42.41 20.80 41.43
C LEU A 13 41.84 20.61 40.02
N ALA A 14 41.95 21.70 39.30
CA ALA A 14 42.31 21.93 37.89
C ALA A 14 41.91 20.96 36.79
N VAL A 15 41.18 21.56 35.88
CA VAL A 15 40.97 21.37 34.45
C VAL A 15 42.20 20.86 33.70
N LEU A 16 42.03 19.80 32.92
CA LEU A 16 42.77 19.55 31.68
C LEU A 16 41.78 19.04 30.62
N LEU A 17 41.51 19.88 29.64
CA LEU A 17 40.88 19.56 28.38
C LEU A 17 41.84 18.70 27.55
N ALA A 18 41.51 17.44 27.36
CA ALA A 18 42.12 16.62 26.33
C ALA A 18 41.00 16.12 25.41
N GLY A 19 40.98 16.65 24.19
CA GLY A 19 40.10 16.22 23.13
C GLY A 19 40.43 14.78 22.74
N CYS A 20 39.39 13.92 22.76
CA CYS A 20 39.44 12.62 22.10
C CYS A 20 38.51 12.69 20.87
N SER A 21 39.14 12.61 19.71
CA SER A 21 38.51 12.28 18.45
C SER A 21 37.73 10.98 18.61
N SER A 22 36.42 11.05 18.54
CA SER A 22 35.58 9.86 18.43
C SER A 22 35.59 9.39 16.99
N SER A 23 36.30 8.30 16.76
CA SER A 23 36.16 7.46 15.57
C SER A 23 34.70 7.08 15.41
N GLY A 24 34.10 7.47 14.29
CA GLY A 24 32.72 7.12 13.96
C GLY A 24 32.58 5.61 13.82
N ALA A 25 31.81 5.00 14.70
CA ALA A 25 31.21 3.70 14.44
C ALA A 25 30.10 3.93 13.41
N GLU A 26 30.30 3.48 12.18
CA GLU A 26 29.23 3.38 11.21
C GLU A 26 28.17 2.40 11.76
N GLY A 27 27.05 2.95 12.18
CA GLY A 27 25.85 2.18 12.44
C GLY A 27 25.35 1.51 11.14
N PRO A 28 24.56 0.44 11.25
CA PRO A 28 24.07 -0.27 10.08
C PRO A 28 23.34 0.70 9.16
N LYS A 29 23.78 0.75 7.90
CA LYS A 29 23.16 1.54 6.83
C LYS A 29 21.67 1.19 6.77
N ALA A 30 20.84 2.18 7.03
CA ALA A 30 19.42 2.11 6.79
C ALA A 30 19.17 1.64 5.35
N SER A 31 18.32 0.63 5.20
CA SER A 31 17.83 0.14 3.92
C SER A 31 17.30 1.29 3.06
N PRO A 32 17.62 1.37 1.78
CA PRO A 32 17.02 2.39 0.93
C PRO A 32 15.61 1.94 0.58
N ALA A 33 14.66 2.72 0.90
CA ALA A 33 13.38 2.89 0.23
C ALA A 33 12.22 3.14 1.19
N ALA A 34 12.25 4.26 1.88
CA ALA A 34 11.02 5.02 1.95
C ALA A 34 11.02 5.86 0.66
N SER A 35 10.19 5.49 -0.33
CA SER A 35 9.90 6.41 -1.43
C SER A 35 9.46 7.72 -0.80
N GLU A 36 10.18 8.81 -1.08
CA GLU A 36 9.80 10.11 -0.58
C GLU A 36 8.39 10.40 -1.10
N LEU A 37 7.45 10.49 -0.17
CA LEU A 37 6.10 10.93 -0.46
C LEU A 37 6.19 12.43 -0.75
N ASN A 38 6.44 12.79 -2.00
CA ASN A 38 6.38 14.16 -2.44
C ASN A 38 4.92 14.59 -2.44
N ASP A 39 4.55 15.43 -1.48
CA ASP A 39 3.28 16.16 -1.49
C ASP A 39 3.30 17.16 -2.65
N HIS A 40 2.89 16.69 -3.84
CA HIS A 40 2.72 17.54 -5.00
C HIS A 40 1.30 18.11 -5.01
N THR A 41 1.05 19.10 -4.15
CA THR A 41 -0.04 20.07 -4.35
C THR A 41 0.30 20.88 -5.61
N GLY A 42 -0.12 20.40 -6.78
CA GLY A 42 0.14 21.03 -8.09
C GLY A 42 0.65 20.05 -9.16
N GLY A 43 0.67 18.74 -8.90
CA GLY A 43 1.03 17.69 -9.86
C GLY A 43 -0.07 17.38 -10.87
N THR A 44 0.26 16.55 -11.87
CA THR A 44 -0.68 16.07 -12.89
C THR A 44 -1.80 15.21 -12.29
N TYR A 45 -1.58 14.60 -11.12
CA TYR A 45 -2.50 13.67 -10.46
C TYR A 45 -3.12 14.29 -9.20
N ASP A 46 -4.38 13.94 -8.94
CA ASP A 46 -5.09 14.30 -7.71
C ASP A 46 -4.75 13.34 -6.56
N GLY A 47 -4.35 12.11 -6.87
CA GLY A 47 -3.75 11.18 -5.93
C GLY A 47 -2.26 11.45 -5.72
N LEU A 48 -1.64 10.66 -4.86
CA LEU A 48 -0.21 10.75 -4.60
C LEU A 48 0.58 10.24 -5.81
N GLY A 49 1.29 11.12 -6.51
CA GLY A 49 2.20 10.73 -7.59
C GLY A 49 3.37 9.91 -7.06
N LEU A 50 3.70 8.82 -7.75
CA LEU A 50 4.85 7.98 -7.43
C LEU A 50 6.05 8.37 -8.31
N ASP A 51 7.15 8.79 -7.69
CA ASP A 51 8.39 9.14 -8.38
C ASP A 51 9.60 8.48 -7.65
N PRO A 52 10.30 7.53 -8.29
CA PRO A 52 10.01 6.99 -9.62
C PRO A 52 8.74 6.12 -9.64
N PRO A 53 8.08 5.98 -10.82
CA PRO A 53 6.97 5.05 -11.00
C PRO A 53 7.39 3.61 -10.67
N GLN A 54 6.49 2.84 -10.05
CA GLN A 54 6.78 1.48 -9.62
C GLN A 54 6.39 0.45 -10.69
N PRO A 55 7.25 -0.51 -11.06
CA PRO A 55 6.91 -1.50 -12.05
C PRO A 55 5.77 -2.41 -11.56
N ARG A 56 4.96 -2.91 -12.50
CA ARG A 56 3.89 -3.86 -12.20
C ARG A 56 4.45 -5.13 -11.61
N PRO A 57 4.02 -5.56 -10.40
CA PRO A 57 4.60 -6.69 -9.70
C PRO A 57 4.28 -8.03 -10.37
N GLN A 58 5.19 -8.98 -10.23
CA GLN A 58 5.02 -10.35 -10.69
C GLN A 58 4.73 -11.25 -9.49
N PHE A 59 3.46 -11.57 -9.30
CA PHE A 59 3.04 -12.56 -8.31
C PHE A 59 1.88 -13.40 -8.86
N THR A 60 1.70 -14.57 -8.28
CA THR A 60 0.59 -15.47 -8.60
C THR A 60 -0.17 -15.80 -7.33
N LEU A 61 -1.48 -15.57 -7.35
CA LEU A 61 -2.41 -15.94 -6.28
C LEU A 61 -3.60 -16.71 -6.89
N THR A 62 -4.51 -17.17 -6.04
CA THR A 62 -5.71 -17.90 -6.49
C THR A 62 -6.92 -16.96 -6.51
N ASP A 63 -7.68 -16.96 -7.61
CA ASP A 63 -8.92 -16.19 -7.72
C ASP A 63 -10.08 -16.87 -6.96
N THR A 64 -11.22 -16.19 -6.87
CA THR A 64 -12.43 -16.72 -6.20
C THR A 64 -13.09 -17.90 -6.93
N ALA A 65 -12.63 -18.26 -8.12
CA ALA A 65 -13.04 -19.46 -8.85
C ALA A 65 -12.05 -20.63 -8.70
N GLY A 66 -10.98 -20.45 -7.90
CA GLY A 66 -9.95 -21.46 -7.67
C GLY A 66 -8.91 -21.56 -8.76
N ARG A 67 -8.79 -20.56 -9.65
CA ARG A 67 -7.81 -20.54 -10.74
C ARG A 67 -6.61 -19.72 -10.34
N ALA A 68 -5.43 -20.13 -10.79
CA ALA A 68 -4.22 -19.32 -10.65
C ALA A 68 -4.38 -18.01 -11.45
N PHE A 69 -4.11 -16.88 -10.80
CA PHE A 69 -4.13 -15.55 -11.38
C PHE A 69 -2.72 -14.93 -11.30
N ARG A 70 -2.10 -14.77 -12.45
CA ARG A 70 -0.78 -14.14 -12.58
C ARG A 70 -0.96 -12.64 -12.79
N PHE A 71 -0.82 -11.86 -11.71
CA PHE A 71 -1.13 -10.43 -11.72
C PHE A 71 -0.46 -9.70 -12.87
N GLY A 72 0.87 -9.80 -12.98
CA GLY A 72 1.62 -9.08 -14.00
C GLY A 72 1.20 -9.42 -15.43
N THR A 73 0.86 -10.70 -15.70
CA THR A 73 0.46 -11.14 -17.04
C THR A 73 -0.99 -10.82 -17.36
N GLU A 74 -1.92 -11.06 -16.42
CA GLU A 74 -3.36 -10.96 -16.69
C GLU A 74 -3.87 -9.52 -16.65
N THR A 75 -3.08 -8.63 -16.06
CA THR A 75 -3.37 -7.19 -16.02
C THR A 75 -2.44 -6.36 -16.93
N ALA A 76 -1.48 -6.99 -17.62
CA ALA A 76 -0.53 -6.31 -18.51
C ALA A 76 -1.25 -5.41 -19.53
N GLY A 77 -0.74 -4.19 -19.73
CA GLY A 77 -1.28 -3.21 -20.66
C GLY A 77 -2.69 -2.72 -20.33
N LYS A 78 -3.19 -2.95 -19.12
CA LYS A 78 -4.52 -2.52 -18.69
C LYS A 78 -4.43 -1.60 -17.48
N PRO A 79 -5.19 -0.50 -17.46
CA PRO A 79 -5.33 0.29 -16.24
C PRO A 79 -5.82 -0.61 -15.11
N THR A 80 -5.10 -0.64 -13.98
CA THR A 80 -5.38 -1.59 -12.91
C THR A 80 -5.26 -0.93 -11.54
N LEU A 81 -6.30 -1.01 -10.74
CA LEU A 81 -6.33 -0.64 -9.34
C LEU A 81 -6.03 -1.88 -8.50
N LEU A 82 -4.95 -1.85 -7.72
CA LEU A 82 -4.54 -2.93 -6.81
C LEU A 82 -4.72 -2.47 -5.37
N PHE A 83 -5.48 -3.23 -4.60
CA PHE A 83 -5.75 -2.95 -3.19
C PHE A 83 -5.60 -4.20 -2.34
N PHE A 84 -4.85 -4.10 -1.25
CA PHE A 84 -4.72 -5.13 -0.22
C PHE A 84 -5.65 -4.78 0.95
N GLY A 85 -6.42 -5.75 1.44
CA GLY A 85 -7.37 -5.53 2.52
C GLY A 85 -8.05 -6.82 2.96
N TYR A 86 -9.11 -6.73 3.76
CA TYR A 86 -9.85 -7.90 4.23
C TYR A 86 -11.36 -7.62 4.35
N THR A 87 -12.17 -8.69 4.28
CA THR A 87 -13.63 -8.53 4.16
C THR A 87 -14.30 -8.09 5.46
N ASN A 88 -13.70 -8.39 6.61
CA ASN A 88 -14.22 -8.02 7.94
C ASN A 88 -13.71 -6.67 8.44
N CYS A 89 -13.08 -5.88 7.57
CA CYS A 89 -12.67 -4.51 7.88
C CYS A 89 -13.92 -3.65 8.15
N PRO A 90 -13.99 -2.95 9.30
CA PRO A 90 -15.21 -2.26 9.69
C PRO A 90 -15.47 -0.97 8.91
N ASP A 91 -14.45 -0.35 8.33
CA ASP A 91 -14.56 1.00 7.78
C ASP A 91 -13.73 1.21 6.49
N VAL A 92 -12.41 1.12 6.57
CA VAL A 92 -11.50 1.53 5.47
C VAL A 92 -11.75 0.74 4.17
N CYS A 93 -11.78 -0.60 4.23
CA CYS A 93 -11.89 -1.41 3.03
C CYS A 93 -13.23 -1.24 2.29
N PRO A 94 -14.41 -1.26 2.98
CA PRO A 94 -15.67 -1.03 2.28
C PRO A 94 -15.78 0.38 1.70
N THR A 95 -15.28 1.41 2.40
CA THR A 95 -15.27 2.79 1.92
C THR A 95 -14.38 2.92 0.67
N THR A 96 -13.15 2.40 0.72
CA THR A 96 -12.22 2.41 -0.43
C THR A 96 -12.81 1.73 -1.67
N LEU A 97 -13.41 0.54 -1.50
CA LEU A 97 -14.03 -0.18 -2.63
C LEU A 97 -15.25 0.54 -3.19
N ALA A 98 -16.04 1.20 -2.32
CA ALA A 98 -17.18 2.02 -2.75
C ALA A 98 -16.70 3.26 -3.54
N ASP A 99 -15.63 3.93 -3.09
CA ASP A 99 -15.04 5.07 -3.77
C ASP A 99 -14.43 4.69 -5.12
N ILE A 100 -13.72 3.56 -5.20
CA ILE A 100 -13.25 3.00 -6.47
C ILE A 100 -14.42 2.77 -7.43
N ALA A 101 -15.49 2.13 -6.97
CA ALA A 101 -16.66 1.85 -7.79
C ALA A 101 -17.36 3.15 -8.24
N MET A 102 -17.41 4.17 -7.38
CA MET A 102 -18.00 5.47 -7.68
C MET A 102 -17.14 6.23 -8.69
N GLY A 103 -15.82 6.26 -8.52
CA GLY A 103 -14.90 6.85 -9.49
C GLY A 103 -14.99 6.18 -10.86
N LEU A 104 -15.04 4.83 -10.91
CA LEU A 104 -15.22 4.09 -12.15
C LEU A 104 -16.50 4.42 -12.90
N ARG A 105 -17.59 4.78 -12.20
CA ARG A 105 -18.84 5.20 -12.85
C ARG A 105 -18.74 6.58 -13.51
N GLN A 106 -17.79 7.40 -13.07
CA GLN A 106 -17.60 8.77 -13.56
C GLN A 106 -16.62 8.86 -14.76
N VAL A 107 -15.76 7.87 -14.96
CA VAL A 107 -14.81 7.86 -16.08
C VAL A 107 -15.49 7.49 -17.41
N PRO A 108 -14.88 7.89 -18.57
CA PRO A 108 -15.36 7.49 -19.89
C PRO A 108 -15.57 5.97 -20.02
N ALA A 109 -16.59 5.55 -20.75
CA ALA A 109 -16.94 4.13 -20.90
C ALA A 109 -15.78 3.28 -21.43
N ALA A 110 -14.99 3.80 -22.37
CA ALA A 110 -13.83 3.11 -22.93
C ALA A 110 -12.76 2.81 -21.87
N VAL A 111 -12.45 3.77 -21.01
CA VAL A 111 -11.49 3.62 -19.89
C VAL A 111 -12.04 2.60 -18.90
N ARG A 112 -13.31 2.76 -18.48
CA ARG A 112 -13.95 1.86 -17.53
C ARG A 112 -14.00 0.41 -18.01
N GLN A 113 -14.22 0.15 -19.30
CA GLN A 113 -14.24 -1.21 -19.87
C GLN A 113 -12.88 -1.90 -19.83
N GLN A 114 -11.80 -1.16 -19.94
CA GLN A 114 -10.44 -1.68 -19.91
C GLN A 114 -9.91 -1.87 -18.48
N THR A 115 -10.41 -1.09 -17.53
CA THR A 115 -9.92 -1.06 -16.16
C THR A 115 -10.20 -2.37 -15.41
N ARG A 116 -9.21 -2.81 -14.63
CA ARG A 116 -9.31 -3.92 -13.69
C ARG A 116 -9.22 -3.40 -12.26
N VAL A 117 -10.00 -3.99 -11.38
CA VAL A 117 -9.88 -3.81 -9.93
C VAL A 117 -9.52 -5.14 -9.32
N VAL A 118 -8.38 -5.19 -8.68
CA VAL A 118 -7.84 -6.39 -8.03
C VAL A 118 -7.74 -6.14 -6.53
N PHE A 119 -8.47 -6.93 -5.78
CA PHE A 119 -8.45 -6.94 -4.32
C PHE A 119 -7.76 -8.21 -3.83
N VAL A 120 -6.70 -8.06 -3.05
CA VAL A 120 -5.96 -9.18 -2.44
C VAL A 120 -6.29 -9.22 -0.98
N THR A 121 -6.84 -10.35 -0.49
CA THR A 121 -7.12 -10.45 0.94
C THR A 121 -5.86 -10.66 1.75
N THR A 122 -5.75 -9.90 2.85
CA THR A 122 -4.71 -10.06 3.87
C THR A 122 -5.15 -11.01 5.00
N ASP A 123 -6.46 -11.27 5.14
CA ASP A 123 -7.01 -12.18 6.14
C ASP A 123 -7.27 -13.57 5.54
N VAL A 124 -6.19 -14.28 5.27
CA VAL A 124 -6.21 -15.58 4.57
C VAL A 124 -7.01 -16.66 5.32
N LYS A 125 -7.20 -16.51 6.63
CA LYS A 125 -7.90 -17.47 7.48
C LYS A 125 -9.41 -17.36 7.36
N ARG A 126 -9.95 -16.14 7.33
CA ARG A 126 -11.40 -15.87 7.37
C ARG A 126 -11.97 -15.66 5.97
N ASP A 127 -11.20 -15.06 5.06
CA ASP A 127 -11.66 -14.71 3.73
C ASP A 127 -11.59 -15.92 2.78
N THR A 128 -12.56 -16.81 2.89
CA THR A 128 -12.72 -17.90 1.91
C THR A 128 -13.08 -17.34 0.53
N ALA A 129 -12.90 -18.14 -0.52
CA ALA A 129 -13.27 -17.74 -1.89
C ALA A 129 -14.74 -17.27 -1.98
N ALA A 130 -15.65 -17.96 -1.29
CA ALA A 130 -17.07 -17.61 -1.28
C ALA A 130 -17.33 -16.29 -0.56
N VAL A 131 -16.69 -16.07 0.61
CA VAL A 131 -16.81 -14.83 1.40
C VAL A 131 -16.28 -13.65 0.59
N LEU A 132 -15.08 -13.78 0.01
CA LEU A 132 -14.45 -12.74 -0.79
C LEU A 132 -15.28 -12.39 -2.03
N LYS A 133 -15.78 -13.40 -2.76
CA LYS A 133 -16.67 -13.20 -3.91
C LYS A 133 -17.94 -12.45 -3.54
N ALA A 134 -18.61 -12.87 -2.46
CA ALA A 134 -19.84 -12.22 -2.00
C ALA A 134 -19.61 -10.78 -1.52
N TYR A 135 -18.45 -10.54 -0.88
CA TYR A 135 -18.06 -9.21 -0.43
C TYR A 135 -17.87 -8.24 -1.61
N LEU A 136 -17.06 -8.61 -2.58
CA LEU A 136 -16.74 -7.76 -3.73
C LEU A 136 -17.97 -7.49 -4.61
N ALA A 137 -18.88 -8.46 -4.72
CA ALA A 137 -20.13 -8.32 -5.48
C ALA A 137 -21.06 -7.21 -4.95
N LYS A 138 -20.80 -6.64 -3.77
CA LYS A 138 -21.55 -5.50 -3.23
C LYS A 138 -21.17 -4.17 -3.89
N PHE A 139 -19.95 -4.06 -4.43
CA PHE A 139 -19.39 -2.81 -4.95
C PHE A 139 -19.47 -2.67 -6.47
N ASP A 140 -19.45 -3.77 -7.20
CA ASP A 140 -19.37 -3.80 -8.66
C ASP A 140 -20.69 -3.95 -9.45
N PRO A 141 -21.91 -3.85 -8.88
CA PRO A 141 -23.14 -3.91 -9.68
C PRO A 141 -23.17 -2.82 -10.74
N GLY A 142 -23.48 -3.20 -11.98
CA GLY A 142 -23.58 -2.27 -13.11
C GLY A 142 -22.22 -1.84 -13.70
N LEU A 143 -21.09 -2.30 -13.16
CA LEU A 143 -19.79 -2.11 -13.78
C LEU A 143 -19.54 -3.19 -14.87
N PRO A 144 -18.82 -2.84 -15.97
CA PRO A 144 -18.58 -3.78 -17.07
C PRO A 144 -17.67 -4.95 -16.65
N ASN A 145 -16.76 -4.70 -15.69
CA ASN A 145 -15.86 -5.71 -15.14
C ASN A 145 -16.18 -5.95 -13.68
N ARG A 146 -16.25 -7.22 -13.28
CA ARG A 146 -16.37 -7.59 -11.87
C ARG A 146 -15.03 -7.34 -11.17
N PHE A 147 -15.07 -7.01 -9.90
CA PHE A 147 -13.88 -6.92 -9.07
C PHE A 147 -13.26 -8.31 -8.88
N ILE A 148 -11.97 -8.39 -9.05
CA ILE A 148 -11.19 -9.63 -8.98
C ILE A 148 -10.70 -9.79 -7.55
N GLY A 149 -11.17 -10.82 -6.85
CA GLY A 149 -10.70 -11.16 -5.52
C GLY A 149 -9.61 -12.22 -5.60
N LEU A 150 -8.48 -11.97 -4.95
CA LEU A 150 -7.35 -12.89 -4.89
C LEU A 150 -7.06 -13.30 -3.45
N ARG A 151 -6.64 -14.54 -3.27
CA ARG A 151 -6.25 -15.13 -2.01
C ARG A 151 -5.10 -16.13 -2.19
N GLY A 152 -4.40 -16.43 -1.12
CA GLY A 152 -3.31 -17.41 -1.09
C GLY A 152 -3.02 -17.88 0.33
N SER A 153 -1.90 -18.56 0.54
CA SER A 153 -1.30 -18.69 1.87
C SER A 153 -0.78 -17.34 2.37
N GLN A 154 -0.53 -17.22 3.68
CA GLN A 154 0.01 -15.98 4.23
C GLN A 154 1.32 -15.59 3.53
N SER A 155 2.24 -16.54 3.36
CA SER A 155 3.53 -16.29 2.71
C SER A 155 3.40 -15.83 1.24
N GLU A 156 2.39 -16.33 0.50
CA GLU A 156 2.14 -15.88 -0.87
C GLU A 156 1.58 -14.45 -0.90
N VAL A 157 0.70 -14.11 0.05
CA VAL A 157 0.16 -12.76 0.18
C VAL A 157 1.24 -11.78 0.62
N ASP A 158 2.07 -12.16 1.60
CA ASP A 158 3.20 -11.34 2.04
C ASP A 158 4.18 -11.07 0.89
N ALA A 159 4.49 -12.12 0.11
CA ALA A 159 5.34 -11.95 -1.08
C ALA A 159 4.71 -11.03 -2.14
N ALA A 160 3.38 -11.07 -2.32
CA ALA A 160 2.68 -10.17 -3.23
C ALA A 160 2.71 -8.72 -2.73
N GLN A 161 2.57 -8.46 -1.41
CA GLN A 161 2.72 -7.13 -0.83
C GLN A 161 4.13 -6.57 -1.02
N VAL A 162 5.16 -7.37 -0.73
CA VAL A 162 6.56 -6.98 -0.95
C VAL A 162 6.82 -6.67 -2.42
N ALA A 163 6.34 -7.52 -3.35
CA ALA A 163 6.50 -7.30 -4.78
C ALA A 163 5.79 -6.02 -5.28
N ALA A 164 4.70 -5.64 -4.62
CA ALA A 164 3.94 -4.42 -4.91
C ALA A 164 4.44 -3.19 -4.14
N HIS A 165 5.54 -3.29 -3.39
CA HIS A 165 6.06 -2.23 -2.51
C HIS A 165 5.03 -1.73 -1.49
N VAL A 166 4.17 -2.62 -1.01
CA VAL A 166 3.16 -2.34 0.01
C VAL A 166 3.65 -2.88 1.35
N THR A 167 3.45 -2.12 2.42
CA THR A 167 3.80 -2.55 3.78
C THR A 167 3.08 -3.85 4.12
N LEU A 168 3.81 -4.80 4.72
CA LEU A 168 3.25 -6.07 5.16
C LEU A 168 2.12 -5.86 6.16
N ALA A 169 1.10 -6.69 6.02
CA ALA A 169 0.01 -6.70 6.97
C ALA A 169 0.45 -7.38 8.27
N GLU A 170 0.05 -6.80 9.39
CA GLU A 170 0.27 -7.31 10.75
C GLU A 170 -1.05 -7.78 11.36
N ASP A 171 -1.03 -8.28 12.60
CA ASP A 171 -2.22 -8.70 13.36
C ASP A 171 -3.14 -9.62 12.56
N GLU A 172 -2.57 -10.69 12.01
CA GLU A 172 -3.31 -11.65 11.16
C GLU A 172 -3.97 -11.00 9.92
N GLY A 173 -3.36 -9.96 9.37
CA GLY A 173 -3.80 -9.27 8.17
C GLY A 173 -4.75 -8.09 8.42
N GLN A 174 -5.02 -7.74 9.69
CA GLN A 174 -5.96 -6.67 10.03
C GLN A 174 -5.34 -5.27 10.06
N THR A 175 -4.05 -5.18 10.41
CA THR A 175 -3.29 -3.94 10.29
C THR A 175 -2.53 -3.99 8.96
N HIS A 176 -2.97 -3.21 7.98
CA HIS A 176 -2.39 -3.19 6.64
C HIS A 176 -2.39 -1.77 6.05
N SER A 177 -1.61 -1.57 4.99
CA SER A 177 -1.64 -0.33 4.22
C SER A 177 -3.00 -0.15 3.55
N SER A 178 -3.58 1.04 3.65
CA SER A 178 -4.85 1.41 3.00
C SER A 178 -4.68 1.98 1.59
N GLN A 179 -3.45 2.01 1.07
CA GLN A 179 -3.18 2.56 -0.25
C GLN A 179 -3.74 1.69 -1.37
N VAL A 180 -4.24 2.35 -2.41
CA VAL A 180 -4.63 1.74 -3.68
C VAL A 180 -3.62 2.15 -4.74
N LEU A 181 -2.94 1.20 -5.36
CA LEU A 181 -1.99 1.48 -6.45
C LEU A 181 -2.72 1.49 -7.78
N LEU A 182 -2.49 2.53 -8.59
CA LEU A 182 -3.02 2.66 -9.94
C LEU A 182 -1.91 2.44 -10.96
N TYR A 183 -1.97 1.30 -11.65
CA TYR A 183 -1.08 0.92 -12.76
C TYR A 183 -1.63 1.41 -14.10
N GLY A 184 -0.75 1.96 -14.93
CA GLY A 184 -1.04 2.38 -16.28
C GLY A 184 -0.97 1.26 -17.32
N THR A 185 -1.25 1.62 -18.57
CA THR A 185 -1.10 0.73 -19.74
C THR A 185 0.37 0.46 -20.06
N ASP A 186 1.28 1.25 -19.55
CA ASP A 186 2.74 1.09 -19.64
C ASP A 186 3.33 0.15 -18.57
N ASP A 187 2.47 -0.50 -17.77
CA ASP A 187 2.84 -1.44 -16.71
C ASP A 187 3.60 -0.82 -15.52
N TYR A 188 3.39 0.48 -15.26
CA TYR A 188 3.90 1.17 -14.08
C TYR A 188 2.77 1.73 -13.22
N ALA A 189 2.90 1.60 -11.90
CA ALA A 189 2.09 2.38 -10.97
C ALA A 189 2.65 3.80 -10.90
N ARG A 190 1.79 4.77 -11.20
CA ARG A 190 2.14 6.20 -11.22
C ARG A 190 1.46 6.98 -10.11
N VAL A 191 0.41 6.39 -9.54
CA VAL A 191 -0.42 7.02 -8.51
C VAL A 191 -0.74 6.03 -7.41
N ALA A 192 -0.68 6.49 -6.18
CA ALA A 192 -1.26 5.82 -5.02
C ALA A 192 -2.40 6.66 -4.45
N PHE A 193 -3.56 6.06 -4.26
CA PHE A 193 -4.64 6.69 -3.52
C PHE A 193 -4.57 6.28 -2.06
N LEU A 194 -4.47 7.26 -1.19
CA LEU A 194 -4.60 7.08 0.25
C LEU A 194 -6.07 7.32 0.64
N GLN A 195 -6.50 6.75 1.75
CA GLN A 195 -7.86 6.98 2.23
C GLN A 195 -8.10 8.50 2.44
N SER A 196 -9.11 9.02 1.79
CA SER A 196 -9.52 10.43 1.89
C SER A 196 -11.01 10.57 1.59
N THR A 197 -11.60 11.67 2.00
CA THR A 197 -13.01 12.01 1.68
C THR A 197 -13.23 12.32 0.19
N ASN A 198 -12.16 12.40 -0.60
CA ASN A 198 -12.16 12.77 -2.01
C ASN A 198 -11.70 11.63 -2.93
N GLN A 199 -11.50 10.41 -2.42
CA GLN A 199 -10.88 9.32 -3.17
C GLN A 199 -11.62 8.97 -4.45
N ALA A 200 -12.96 8.99 -4.46
CA ALA A 200 -13.76 8.72 -5.67
C ALA A 200 -13.48 9.74 -6.78
N ALA A 201 -13.34 11.03 -6.45
CA ALA A 201 -13.01 12.08 -7.40
C ALA A 201 -11.56 11.94 -7.91
N GLN A 202 -10.62 11.63 -7.03
CA GLN A 202 -9.24 11.34 -7.40
C GLN A 202 -9.16 10.18 -8.40
N VAL A 203 -9.85 9.07 -8.15
CA VAL A 203 -9.93 7.94 -9.08
C VAL A 203 -10.53 8.37 -10.43
N ALA A 204 -11.59 9.17 -10.41
CA ALA A 204 -12.24 9.65 -11.63
C ALA A 204 -11.34 10.58 -12.47
N HIS A 205 -10.52 11.40 -11.81
CA HIS A 205 -9.57 12.30 -12.45
C HIS A 205 -8.36 11.54 -13.02
N ASP A 206 -7.70 10.72 -12.20
CA ASP A 206 -6.38 10.18 -12.52
C ASP A 206 -6.43 8.94 -13.43
N LEU A 207 -7.49 8.15 -13.32
CA LEU A 207 -7.61 6.90 -14.09
C LEU A 207 -7.56 7.13 -15.60
N PRO A 208 -8.26 8.12 -16.20
CA PRO A 208 -8.10 8.43 -17.62
C PRO A 208 -6.68 8.83 -18.02
N LEU A 209 -5.98 9.61 -17.18
CA LEU A 209 -4.61 10.05 -17.45
C LEU A 209 -3.65 8.88 -17.49
N VAL A 210 -3.78 7.94 -16.57
CA VAL A 210 -2.92 6.74 -16.48
C VAL A 210 -3.31 5.68 -17.53
N ALA A 211 -4.57 5.66 -17.98
CA ALA A 211 -5.02 4.78 -19.05
C ALA A 211 -4.46 5.15 -20.43
N ASP A 212 -3.95 6.35 -20.60
CA ASP A 212 -3.43 6.87 -21.87
C ASP A 212 -1.88 6.85 -21.95
N THR A 213 -1.22 6.30 -20.92
CA THR A 213 0.26 6.16 -20.91
C THR A 213 0.68 5.06 -21.89
N LYS A 214 1.67 5.39 -22.74
CA LYS A 214 2.27 4.47 -23.73
C LYS A 214 3.75 4.29 -23.44
#